data_a1d9868b79f1e53ffcf7371a13284a27
#
_entry.id   a1d9868b79f1e53ffcf7371a13284a27
#
_cell.length_a   1.000
_cell.length_b   1.000
_cell.length_c   1.000
_cell.angle_alpha   90.00
_cell.angle_beta   90.00
_cell.angle_gamma   90.00
#
_symmetry.space_group_name_H-M   'P 1'
#
loop_
_entity.id
_entity.type
_entity.pdbx_description
1 polymer ?
#
loop_
_entity_poly.entity_id
_entity_poly.type
_entity_poly.pdbx_seq_one_letter_code
_entity_poly.pdbx_strand_id
1 'polypeptide(L)'
;MIMLRRGSVLVMVWLISAFALPPVYAVQPDEVLADPALEARARAISEGLRCLVCQNQSIDDSDAPLARDLRLLVRERLKAGDSDQQIKDFVVTRYGEFVLLKPRLTQRTVLLWFATPAVFAGALLLIWLAYRRRQTLAGRLAPLSESEQRRLKRLLDES
;
A
#
# COMPACT_ATOMS: atom_id res chain seq x y z
N MET A 1 7.41 39.88 24.94
CA MET A 1 6.66 39.18 23.88
C MET A 1 7.38 39.11 22.52
N ILE A 2 8.26 40.04 22.16
CA ILE A 2 8.95 40.10 20.86
C ILE A 2 10.06 39.02 20.72
N MET A 3 10.75 38.65 21.80
CA MET A 3 11.82 37.64 21.78
C MET A 3 11.30 36.19 21.54
N LEU A 4 10.12 35.82 22.08
CA LEU A 4 9.52 34.47 21.86
C LEU A 4 9.10 34.28 20.39
N ARG A 5 8.65 35.34 19.73
CA ARG A 5 8.21 35.32 18.35
C ARG A 5 9.38 35.13 17.35
N ARG A 6 10.55 35.67 17.67
CA ARG A 6 11.79 35.51 16.87
C ARG A 6 12.36 34.10 16.99
N GLY A 7 12.32 33.50 18.17
CA GLY A 7 12.74 32.09 18.36
C GLY A 7 11.88 31.10 17.60
N SER A 8 10.56 31.30 17.57
CA SER A 8 9.62 30.42 16.84
C SER A 8 9.83 30.47 15.33
N VAL A 9 10.14 31.65 14.78
CA VAL A 9 10.42 31.78 13.32
C VAL A 9 11.74 31.13 12.95
N LEU A 10 12.78 31.22 13.77
CA LEU A 10 14.07 30.55 13.52
C LEU A 10 13.94 29.02 13.56
N VAL A 11 13.18 28.48 14.51
CA VAL A 11 12.89 27.05 14.60
C VAL A 11 12.09 26.57 13.38
N MET A 12 11.10 27.33 12.93
CA MET A 12 10.30 27.00 11.75
C MET A 12 11.12 27.04 10.45
N VAL A 13 12.02 28.01 10.30
CA VAL A 13 12.95 28.10 9.16
C VAL A 13 13.94 26.92 9.18
N TRP A 14 14.42 26.53 10.35
CA TRP A 14 15.33 25.38 10.50
C TRP A 14 14.63 24.05 10.16
N LEU A 15 13.38 23.88 10.58
CA LEU A 15 12.55 22.72 10.23
C LEU A 15 12.25 22.65 8.73
N ILE A 16 12.00 23.76 8.07
CA ILE A 16 11.76 23.81 6.61
C ILE A 16 13.04 23.52 5.84
N SER A 17 14.20 24.02 6.32
CA SER A 17 15.51 23.75 5.71
C SER A 17 15.94 22.28 5.82
N ALA A 18 15.55 21.57 6.90
CA ALA A 18 15.83 20.15 7.08
C ALA A 18 15.04 19.24 6.09
N PHE A 19 13.94 19.75 5.50
CA PHE A 19 13.13 19.00 4.52
C PHE A 19 13.60 19.20 3.07
N ALA A 20 14.56 20.08 2.80
CA ALA A 20 15.07 20.38 1.46
C ALA A 20 16.27 19.50 1.06
N LEU A 21 16.29 18.22 1.50
CA LEU A 21 17.30 17.27 1.03
C LEU A 21 16.99 16.91 -0.44
N PRO A 22 17.99 17.04 -1.34
CA PRO A 22 17.80 16.61 -2.73
C PRO A 22 17.53 15.11 -2.77
N PRO A 23 16.65 14.63 -3.69
CA PRO A 23 16.46 13.20 -3.88
C PRO A 23 17.80 12.55 -4.28
N VAL A 24 18.21 11.55 -3.52
CA VAL A 24 19.38 10.70 -3.88
C VAL A 24 18.89 9.68 -4.88
N TYR A 25 19.37 9.76 -6.11
CA TYR A 25 19.06 8.79 -7.15
C TYR A 25 20.04 7.61 -7.06
N ALA A 26 19.53 6.39 -6.97
CA ALA A 26 20.31 5.16 -6.99
C ALA A 26 20.87 4.83 -8.40
N VAL A 27 20.20 5.33 -9.45
CA VAL A 27 20.62 5.14 -10.84
C VAL A 27 21.79 6.05 -11.17
N GLN A 28 22.89 5.45 -11.64
CA GLN A 28 24.10 6.17 -11.97
C GLN A 28 24.01 6.81 -13.37
N PRO A 29 24.68 7.97 -13.63
CA PRO A 29 24.64 8.64 -14.92
C PRO A 29 25.13 7.79 -16.10
N ASP A 30 26.07 6.86 -15.85
CA ASP A 30 26.63 5.95 -16.84
C ASP A 30 25.69 4.79 -17.24
N GLU A 31 24.62 4.57 -16.47
CA GLU A 31 23.59 3.59 -16.79
C GLU A 31 22.53 4.14 -17.77
N VAL A 32 22.35 5.46 -17.79
CA VAL A 32 21.21 6.10 -18.47
C VAL A 32 21.32 5.96 -19.98
N LEU A 33 20.21 5.59 -20.65
CA LEU A 33 20.13 5.49 -22.10
C LEU A 33 20.10 6.86 -22.75
N ALA A 34 20.72 6.99 -23.91
CA ALA A 34 20.72 8.23 -24.70
C ALA A 34 19.31 8.59 -25.23
N ASP A 35 18.45 7.59 -25.47
CA ASP A 35 17.06 7.79 -25.87
C ASP A 35 16.17 7.97 -24.62
N PRO A 36 15.59 9.16 -24.42
CA PRO A 36 14.75 9.42 -23.24
C PRO A 36 13.48 8.55 -23.16
N ALA A 37 12.94 8.12 -24.31
CA ALA A 37 11.75 7.27 -24.33
C ALA A 37 12.08 5.84 -23.87
N LEU A 38 13.21 5.29 -24.30
CA LEU A 38 13.71 4.00 -23.83
C LEU A 38 14.11 4.05 -22.35
N GLU A 39 14.72 5.16 -21.91
CA GLU A 39 15.08 5.33 -20.49
C GLU A 39 13.85 5.40 -19.58
N ALA A 40 12.81 6.13 -20.00
CA ALA A 40 11.56 6.16 -19.24
C ALA A 40 10.92 4.76 -19.10
N ARG A 41 10.97 3.95 -20.18
CA ARG A 41 10.52 2.56 -20.12
C ARG A 41 11.40 1.70 -19.22
N ALA A 42 12.73 1.87 -19.27
CA ALA A 42 13.67 1.16 -18.42
C ALA A 42 13.37 1.41 -16.94
N ARG A 43 13.14 2.67 -16.56
CA ARG A 43 12.77 3.05 -15.19
C ARG A 43 11.44 2.45 -14.77
N ALA A 44 10.40 2.55 -15.59
CA ALA A 44 9.08 1.99 -15.30
C ALA A 44 9.12 0.45 -15.10
N ILE A 45 9.99 -0.25 -15.83
CA ILE A 45 10.22 -1.69 -15.62
C ILE A 45 10.97 -1.92 -14.30
N SER A 46 12.03 -1.14 -14.03
CA SER A 46 12.90 -1.25 -12.85
C SER A 46 12.15 -0.96 -11.55
N GLU A 47 11.24 0.01 -11.53
CA GLU A 47 10.32 0.31 -10.42
C GLU A 47 9.41 -0.89 -10.06
N GLY A 48 9.11 -1.74 -11.05
CA GLY A 48 8.29 -2.95 -10.87
C GLY A 48 9.08 -4.19 -10.42
N LEU A 49 10.42 -4.11 -10.42
CA LEU A 49 11.31 -5.23 -10.08
C LEU A 49 11.93 -5.03 -8.70
N ARG A 50 11.94 -6.10 -7.91
CA ARG A 50 12.47 -6.12 -6.54
C ARG A 50 13.98 -6.34 -6.54
N CYS A 51 14.70 -5.57 -5.75
CA CYS A 51 16.08 -5.89 -5.39
C CYS A 51 16.10 -7.10 -4.46
N LEU A 52 16.70 -8.18 -4.90
CA LEU A 52 16.68 -9.47 -4.17
C LEU A 52 17.54 -9.51 -2.91
N VAL A 53 18.45 -8.54 -2.75
CA VAL A 53 19.38 -8.41 -1.61
C VAL A 53 19.04 -7.22 -0.70
N CYS A 54 17.95 -6.52 -0.99
CA CYS A 54 17.52 -5.32 -0.28
C CYS A 54 16.23 -5.60 0.50
N GLN A 55 15.87 -4.68 1.43
CA GLN A 55 14.64 -4.77 2.21
C GLN A 55 13.42 -4.29 1.40
N ASN A 56 13.01 -5.10 0.41
CA ASN A 56 11.78 -4.86 -0.37
C ASN A 56 11.79 -3.59 -1.25
N GLN A 57 12.95 -3.03 -1.56
CA GLN A 57 13.11 -1.90 -2.47
C GLN A 57 13.02 -2.34 -3.93
N SER A 58 12.67 -1.40 -4.83
CA SER A 58 12.81 -1.61 -6.27
C SER A 58 14.29 -1.59 -6.68
N ILE A 59 14.60 -2.17 -7.84
CA ILE A 59 15.95 -2.03 -8.38
C ILE A 59 16.24 -0.59 -8.86
N ASP A 60 15.23 0.24 -9.07
CA ASP A 60 15.41 1.65 -9.44
C ASP A 60 15.82 2.52 -8.24
N ASP A 61 15.38 2.14 -7.03
CA ASP A 61 15.65 2.85 -5.77
C ASP A 61 16.86 2.32 -5.01
N SER A 62 17.44 1.20 -5.45
CA SER A 62 18.55 0.52 -4.76
C SER A 62 19.89 0.76 -5.43
N ASP A 63 20.90 1.11 -4.63
CA ASP A 63 22.31 1.25 -5.03
C ASP A 63 23.12 -0.06 -4.91
N ALA A 64 22.49 -1.17 -4.49
CA ALA A 64 23.14 -2.47 -4.40
C ALA A 64 23.69 -2.92 -5.76
N PRO A 65 24.87 -3.59 -5.78
CA PRO A 65 25.48 -4.06 -7.03
C PRO A 65 24.54 -4.92 -7.89
N LEU A 66 23.80 -5.84 -7.26
CA LEU A 66 22.84 -6.69 -7.97
C LEU A 66 21.67 -5.88 -8.56
N ALA A 67 21.23 -4.80 -7.91
CA ALA A 67 20.21 -3.92 -8.46
C ALA A 67 20.71 -3.20 -9.71
N ARG A 68 21.97 -2.75 -9.69
CA ARG A 68 22.63 -2.15 -10.86
C ARG A 68 22.73 -3.14 -12.01
N ASP A 69 23.17 -4.37 -11.76
CA ASP A 69 23.28 -5.41 -12.79
C ASP A 69 21.91 -5.68 -13.46
N LEU A 70 20.85 -5.75 -12.66
CA LEU A 70 19.50 -5.93 -13.17
C LEU A 70 19.01 -4.71 -13.98
N ARG A 71 19.33 -3.47 -13.55
CA ARG A 71 19.01 -2.26 -14.32
C ARG A 71 19.73 -2.22 -15.67
N LEU A 72 21.00 -2.61 -15.70
CA LEU A 72 21.78 -2.72 -16.95
C LEU A 72 21.19 -3.79 -17.87
N LEU A 73 20.82 -4.96 -17.33
CA LEU A 73 20.16 -6.03 -18.07
C LEU A 73 18.83 -5.56 -18.70
N VAL A 74 18.00 -4.83 -17.95
CA VAL A 74 16.74 -4.27 -18.49
C VAL A 74 17.02 -3.35 -19.68
N ARG A 75 18.02 -2.46 -19.55
CA ARG A 75 18.40 -1.51 -20.63
C ARG A 75 18.97 -2.22 -21.86
N GLU A 76 19.78 -3.25 -21.66
CA GLU A 76 20.32 -4.08 -22.73
C GLU A 76 19.20 -4.75 -23.53
N ARG A 77 18.23 -5.35 -22.84
CA ARG A 77 17.08 -6.01 -23.47
C ARG A 77 16.17 -5.03 -24.21
N LEU A 78 15.97 -3.83 -23.66
CA LEU A 78 15.24 -2.77 -24.34
C LEU A 78 15.94 -2.33 -25.63
N LYS A 79 17.27 -2.19 -25.63
CA LYS A 79 18.07 -1.91 -26.85
C LYS A 79 17.97 -3.03 -27.88
N ALA A 80 17.83 -4.28 -27.43
CA ALA A 80 17.62 -5.42 -28.33
C ALA A 80 16.20 -5.48 -28.94
N GLY A 81 15.28 -4.58 -28.51
CA GLY A 81 13.94 -4.48 -29.04
C GLY A 81 12.89 -5.33 -28.30
N ASP A 82 13.23 -5.90 -27.16
CA ASP A 82 12.28 -6.67 -26.37
C ASP A 82 11.13 -5.79 -25.84
N SER A 83 9.95 -6.40 -25.73
CA SER A 83 8.81 -5.75 -25.08
C SER A 83 8.96 -5.82 -23.56
N ASP A 84 8.30 -4.89 -22.84
CA ASP A 84 8.32 -4.82 -21.36
C ASP A 84 7.90 -6.14 -20.71
N GLN A 85 6.96 -6.87 -21.35
CA GLN A 85 6.50 -8.15 -20.86
C GLN A 85 7.57 -9.24 -21.03
N GLN A 86 8.24 -9.29 -22.18
CA GLN A 86 9.33 -10.24 -22.46
C GLN A 86 10.49 -10.05 -21.48
N ILE A 87 10.84 -8.79 -21.16
CA ILE A 87 11.89 -8.47 -20.19
C ILE A 87 11.50 -8.98 -18.80
N LYS A 88 10.28 -8.70 -18.35
CA LYS A 88 9.76 -9.20 -17.06
C LYS A 88 9.75 -10.73 -17.01
N ASP A 89 9.33 -11.38 -18.08
CA ASP A 89 9.28 -12.85 -18.16
C ASP A 89 10.69 -13.45 -18.14
N PHE A 90 11.64 -12.83 -18.80
CA PHE A 90 13.05 -13.23 -18.77
C PHE A 90 13.62 -13.17 -17.34
N VAL A 91 13.40 -12.05 -16.66
CA VAL A 91 13.87 -11.85 -15.29
C VAL A 91 13.21 -12.84 -14.33
N VAL A 92 11.89 -13.06 -14.47
CA VAL A 92 11.14 -14.04 -13.68
C VAL A 92 11.63 -15.48 -13.91
N THR A 93 11.94 -15.86 -15.15
CA THR A 93 12.47 -17.18 -15.46
C THR A 93 13.82 -17.44 -14.80
N ARG A 94 14.65 -16.39 -14.66
CA ARG A 94 16.00 -16.50 -14.09
C ARG A 94 16.04 -16.39 -12.58
N TYR A 95 15.18 -15.53 -11.98
CA TYR A 95 15.21 -15.17 -10.56
C TYR A 95 13.95 -15.57 -9.78
N GLY A 96 12.93 -16.08 -10.47
CA GLY A 96 11.67 -16.50 -9.87
C GLY A 96 10.64 -15.36 -9.75
N GLU A 97 9.40 -15.70 -9.44
CA GLU A 97 8.27 -14.76 -9.31
C GLU A 97 8.48 -13.70 -8.21
N PHE A 98 9.32 -13.98 -7.22
CA PHE A 98 9.62 -13.07 -6.11
C PHE A 98 10.31 -11.77 -6.57
N VAL A 99 10.95 -11.77 -7.74
CA VAL A 99 11.55 -10.56 -8.33
C VAL A 99 10.52 -9.50 -8.69
N LEU A 100 9.24 -9.85 -8.81
CA LEU A 100 8.19 -8.89 -9.05
C LEU A 100 7.72 -8.25 -7.74
N LEU A 101 7.70 -6.92 -7.67
CA LEU A 101 7.14 -6.19 -6.53
C LEU A 101 5.62 -6.37 -6.45
N LYS A 102 4.94 -6.43 -7.60
CA LYS A 102 3.50 -6.69 -7.67
C LYS A 102 3.27 -8.10 -8.20
N PRO A 103 2.66 -9.00 -7.40
CA PRO A 103 2.34 -10.35 -7.85
C PRO A 103 1.44 -10.30 -9.08
N ARG A 104 1.71 -11.16 -10.06
CA ARG A 104 0.84 -11.33 -11.23
C ARG A 104 -0.44 -12.03 -10.84
N LEU A 105 -1.52 -11.73 -11.55
CA LEU A 105 -2.77 -12.53 -11.47
C LEU A 105 -2.52 -13.88 -12.13
N THR A 106 -2.19 -14.87 -11.33
CA THR A 106 -2.04 -16.26 -11.72
C THR A 106 -3.04 -17.13 -10.98
N GLN A 107 -3.26 -18.36 -11.42
CA GLN A 107 -4.13 -19.30 -10.69
C GLN A 107 -3.74 -19.46 -9.20
N ARG A 108 -2.43 -19.35 -8.90
CA ARG A 108 -1.91 -19.44 -7.53
C ARG A 108 -2.18 -18.19 -6.69
N THR A 109 -2.24 -17.02 -7.33
CA THR A 109 -2.42 -15.73 -6.63
C THR A 109 -3.86 -15.22 -6.65
N VAL A 110 -4.77 -15.84 -7.43
CA VAL A 110 -6.20 -15.49 -7.46
C VAL A 110 -6.81 -15.49 -6.06
N LEU A 111 -6.51 -16.52 -5.25
CA LEU A 111 -7.01 -16.60 -3.89
C LEU A 111 -6.57 -15.40 -3.05
N LEU A 112 -5.30 -14.96 -3.17
CA LEU A 112 -4.76 -13.80 -2.47
C LEU A 112 -5.52 -12.50 -2.81
N TRP A 113 -5.84 -12.31 -4.10
CA TRP A 113 -6.50 -11.10 -4.57
C TRP A 113 -7.99 -11.04 -4.21
N PHE A 114 -8.68 -12.19 -4.22
CA PHE A 114 -10.13 -12.23 -4.02
C PHE A 114 -10.55 -12.63 -2.59
N ALA A 115 -9.68 -13.27 -1.80
CA ALA A 115 -10.02 -13.67 -0.43
C ALA A 115 -10.32 -12.45 0.46
N THR A 116 -9.51 -11.40 0.41
CA THR A 116 -9.69 -10.21 1.24
C THR A 116 -11.03 -9.50 0.98
N PRO A 117 -11.40 -9.13 -0.26
CA PRO A 117 -12.70 -8.53 -0.52
C PRO A 117 -13.86 -9.48 -0.22
N ALA A 118 -13.71 -10.80 -0.44
CA ALA A 118 -14.74 -11.77 -0.11
C ALA A 118 -15.02 -11.87 1.40
N VAL A 119 -13.96 -11.92 2.22
CA VAL A 119 -14.09 -11.92 3.69
C VAL A 119 -14.73 -10.61 4.17
N PHE A 120 -14.33 -9.48 3.62
CA PHE A 120 -14.91 -8.18 3.98
C PHE A 120 -16.40 -8.09 3.61
N ALA A 121 -16.77 -8.51 2.42
CA ALA A 121 -18.17 -8.56 1.99
C ALA A 121 -18.99 -9.52 2.86
N GLY A 122 -18.45 -10.69 3.21
CA GLY A 122 -19.09 -11.64 4.13
C GLY A 122 -19.32 -11.06 5.53
N ALA A 123 -18.31 -10.36 6.08
CA ALA A 123 -18.44 -9.68 7.37
C ALA A 123 -19.53 -8.61 7.36
N LEU A 124 -19.57 -7.77 6.32
CA LEU A 124 -20.61 -6.76 6.16
C LEU A 124 -22.01 -7.39 6.06
N LEU A 125 -22.13 -8.49 5.31
CA LEU A 125 -23.41 -9.21 5.20
C LEU A 125 -23.86 -9.76 6.55
N LEU A 126 -22.96 -10.38 7.33
CA LEU A 126 -23.27 -10.88 8.67
C LEU A 126 -23.72 -9.76 9.63
N ILE A 127 -23.00 -8.63 9.62
CA ILE A 127 -23.36 -7.45 10.42
C ILE A 127 -24.77 -6.95 10.01
N TRP A 128 -25.04 -6.84 8.72
CA TRP A 128 -26.33 -6.40 8.20
C TRP A 128 -27.46 -7.37 8.62
N LEU A 129 -27.24 -8.68 8.49
CA LEU A 129 -28.19 -9.70 8.92
C LEU A 129 -28.46 -9.65 10.43
N ALA A 130 -27.38 -9.49 11.24
CA ALA A 130 -27.50 -9.33 12.69
C ALA A 130 -28.28 -8.06 13.07
N TYR A 131 -28.03 -6.94 12.37
CA TYR A 131 -28.74 -5.70 12.58
C TYR A 131 -30.24 -5.84 12.23
N ARG A 132 -30.57 -6.44 11.10
CA ARG A 132 -31.97 -6.73 10.73
C ARG A 132 -32.67 -7.63 11.76
N ARG A 133 -32.00 -8.68 12.27
CA ARG A 133 -32.56 -9.55 13.32
C ARG A 133 -32.82 -8.78 14.61
N ARG A 134 -31.94 -7.88 15.02
CA ARG A 134 -32.13 -7.05 16.22
C ARG A 134 -33.35 -6.12 16.08
N GLN A 135 -33.57 -5.50 14.93
CA GLN A 135 -34.74 -4.65 14.69
C GLN A 135 -36.04 -5.44 14.78
N THR A 136 -36.09 -6.66 14.23
CA THR A 136 -37.29 -7.51 14.32
C THR A 136 -37.56 -8.00 15.74
N LEU A 137 -36.53 -8.21 16.56
CA LEU A 137 -36.68 -8.57 17.99
C LEU A 137 -37.09 -7.35 18.83
N ALA A 138 -36.51 -6.18 18.60
CA ALA A 138 -36.90 -4.94 19.29
C ALA A 138 -38.34 -4.54 19.04
N GLY A 139 -38.86 -4.76 17.81
CA GLY A 139 -40.28 -4.53 17.49
C GLY A 139 -41.25 -5.56 18.11
N ARG A 140 -40.74 -6.65 18.68
CA ARG A 140 -41.54 -7.69 19.38
C ARG A 140 -41.55 -7.54 20.91
N LEU A 141 -40.74 -6.62 21.47
CA LEU A 141 -40.82 -6.32 22.89
C LEU A 141 -42.15 -5.62 23.12
N ALA A 142 -43.10 -6.34 23.72
CA ALA A 142 -44.38 -5.75 24.11
C ALA A 142 -44.11 -4.57 25.06
N PRO A 143 -44.89 -3.46 24.96
CA PRO A 143 -44.77 -2.40 25.93
C PRO A 143 -45.00 -2.96 27.33
N LEU A 144 -44.27 -2.44 28.32
CA LEU A 144 -44.39 -2.83 29.71
C LEU A 144 -45.86 -2.79 30.12
N SER A 145 -46.32 -3.87 30.76
CA SER A 145 -47.67 -3.92 31.32
C SER A 145 -47.83 -2.83 32.40
N GLU A 146 -49.05 -2.40 32.64
CA GLU A 146 -49.32 -1.37 33.66
C GLU A 146 -48.80 -1.76 35.05
N SER A 147 -48.79 -3.05 35.36
CA SER A 147 -48.25 -3.57 36.61
C SER A 147 -46.73 -3.45 36.70
N GLU A 148 -46.02 -3.68 35.61
CA GLU A 148 -44.57 -3.54 35.50
C GLU A 148 -44.15 -2.07 35.57
N GLN A 149 -44.91 -1.17 34.89
CA GLN A 149 -44.69 0.27 34.97
C GLN A 149 -44.85 0.81 36.40
N ARG A 150 -45.89 0.34 37.12
CA ARG A 150 -46.09 0.72 38.50
C ARG A 150 -45.00 0.18 39.46
N ARG A 151 -44.44 -1.00 39.17
CA ARG A 151 -43.31 -1.58 39.92
C ARG A 151 -42.03 -0.80 39.67
N LEU A 152 -41.77 -0.45 38.43
CA LEU A 152 -40.61 0.36 38.05
C LEU A 152 -40.64 1.75 38.69
N LYS A 153 -41.79 2.44 38.69
CA LYS A 153 -41.94 3.74 39.35
C LYS A 153 -41.67 3.66 40.84
N ARG A 154 -42.14 2.60 41.57
CA ARG A 154 -41.85 2.42 42.98
C ARG A 154 -40.35 2.26 43.28
N LEU A 155 -39.64 1.48 42.44
CA LEU A 155 -38.20 1.26 42.61
C LEU A 155 -37.38 2.55 42.31
N LEU A 156 -37.86 3.41 41.44
CA LEU A 156 -37.20 4.70 41.14
C LEU A 156 -37.49 5.76 42.24
N ASP A 157 -38.60 5.68 42.91
CA ASP A 157 -38.96 6.61 44.01
C ASP A 157 -38.24 6.23 45.35
N GLU A 158 -37.77 4.98 45.47
CA GLU A 158 -37.06 4.48 46.67
C GLU A 158 -35.52 4.63 46.58
N SER A 159 -34.97 5.10 45.43
CA SER A 159 -33.52 5.29 45.21
C SER A 159 -33.13 6.78 45.27
#